data_c736babce513dfa43af51d0fdb733b82
#
_entry.id   c736babce513dfa43af51d0fdb733b82
#
_cell.length_a   1.000
_cell.length_b   1.000
_cell.length_c   1.000
_cell.angle_alpha   90.00
_cell.angle_beta   90.00
_cell.angle_gamma   90.00
#
_symmetry.space_group_name_H-M   'P 1'
#
loop_
_entity.id
_entity.type
_entity.pdbx_description
1 polymer ?
#
loop_
_entity_poly.entity_id
_entity_poly.type
_entity_poly.pdbx_seq_one_letter_code
_entity_poly.pdbx_strand_id
1 'polypeptide(L)'
;VNVENGRKSKLLNINQVFLSGNVVADAELRYTKTGKPVLTFRMATNKYVNEVQSTSYHNIVCWVDAELYSGLRKGDFVAVAGELRSRSYENKTGAKRYVTEVVAQNLTYGLKQNESQSNFDGYGEEEEKIPF
;
A
#
# COMPACT_ATOMS: atom_id res chain seq x y z
N VAL A 1 -6.40 34.09 -21.92
CA VAL A 1 -6.25 33.41 -21.65
C VAL A 1 -5.88 33.12 -21.52
N ASN A 2 -5.94 33.34 -21.93
CA ASN A 2 -5.71 32.71 -21.73
C ASN A 2 -5.49 32.30 -21.32
N VAL A 3 -5.69 32.53 -21.37
CA VAL A 3 -5.65 32.00 -21.01
C VAL A 3 -5.60 31.39 -20.94
N GLU A 4 -5.81 31.52 -21.05
CA GLU A 4 -5.93 30.54 -21.24
C GLU A 4 -5.05 29.70 -21.26
N ASN A 5 -4.48 29.76 -21.59
CA ASN A 5 -3.49 28.95 -21.96
C ASN A 5 -2.53 28.62 -20.94
N GLY A 6 -1.76 29.41 -20.43
CA GLY A 6 -0.83 29.14 -19.39
C GLY A 6 -1.48 28.89 -18.09
N ARG A 7 -2.75 29.10 -18.04
CA ARG A 7 -3.44 28.91 -16.82
C ARG A 7 -3.54 27.49 -16.40
N LYS A 8 -3.53 26.56 -17.36
CA LYS A 8 -3.61 25.17 -16.98
C LYS A 8 -2.46 24.74 -16.16
N SER A 9 -1.27 25.24 -16.47
CA SER A 9 -0.09 24.82 -15.74
C SER A 9 -0.04 25.41 -14.36
N LYS A 10 -0.90 26.35 -14.05
CA LYS A 10 -0.93 26.94 -12.73
C LYS A 10 -1.85 26.22 -11.77
N LEU A 11 -2.66 25.30 -12.27
CA LEU A 11 -3.51 24.51 -11.40
C LEU A 11 -2.66 23.45 -10.73
N LEU A 12 -2.82 23.35 -9.43
CA LEU A 12 -2.06 22.36 -8.67
C LEU A 12 -2.87 21.10 -8.55
N ASN A 13 -2.26 20.00 -8.94
CA ASN A 13 -2.85 18.68 -8.77
C ASN A 13 -1.99 17.89 -7.82
N ILE A 14 -2.62 17.32 -6.81
CA ILE A 14 -1.91 16.51 -5.82
C ILE A 14 -2.52 15.13 -5.82
N ASN A 15 -1.65 14.13 -5.90
CA ASN A 15 -2.06 12.75 -5.82
C ASN A 15 -1.03 12.01 -4.99
N GLN A 16 -1.30 11.89 -3.69
CA GLN A 16 -0.37 11.28 -2.77
C GLN A 16 -1.12 10.43 -1.78
N VAL A 17 -0.59 9.23 -1.54
CA VAL A 17 -1.18 8.29 -0.62
C VAL A 17 -0.09 7.77 0.31
N PHE A 18 -0.37 7.75 1.61
CA PHE A 18 0.52 7.18 2.60
C PHE A 18 -0.28 6.17 3.40
N LEU A 19 0.20 4.94 3.41
CA LEU A 19 -0.49 3.85 4.10
C LEU A 19 0.51 3.06 4.92
N SER A 20 0.10 2.62 6.09
CA SER A 20 0.86 1.61 6.81
C SER A 20 -0.13 0.62 7.40
N GLY A 21 0.25 -0.64 7.38
CA GLY A 21 -0.63 -1.69 7.83
C GLY A 21 0.03 -3.03 7.59
N ASN A 22 -0.81 -4.04 7.41
CA ASN A 22 -0.31 -5.40 7.28
C ASN A 22 -0.71 -6.01 5.96
N VAL A 23 0.20 -6.80 5.41
CA VAL A 23 -0.05 -7.55 4.18
C VAL A 23 -1.04 -8.67 4.50
N VAL A 24 -2.05 -8.83 3.65
CA VAL A 24 -3.12 -9.80 3.92
C VAL A 24 -2.93 -11.11 3.18
N ALA A 25 -2.02 -11.14 2.21
CA ALA A 25 -1.69 -12.36 1.49
C ALA A 25 -0.30 -12.18 0.91
N ASP A 26 0.39 -13.30 0.66
CA ASP A 26 1.74 -13.23 0.12
C ASP A 26 1.76 -12.41 -1.16
N ALA A 27 2.79 -11.61 -1.33
CA ALA A 27 2.92 -10.77 -2.50
C ALA A 27 3.23 -11.61 -3.74
N GLU A 28 2.77 -11.13 -4.89
CA GLU A 28 3.00 -11.82 -6.15
C GLU A 28 3.94 -11.03 -7.01
N LEU A 29 4.99 -11.68 -7.47
CA LEU A 29 5.95 -11.07 -8.39
C LEU A 29 5.68 -11.62 -9.78
N ARG A 30 5.52 -10.73 -10.73
CA ARG A 30 5.29 -11.09 -12.12
C ARG A 30 6.20 -10.28 -13.01
N TYR A 31 6.33 -10.74 -14.24
CA TYR A 31 7.13 -10.03 -15.23
C TYR A 31 6.26 -9.70 -16.42
N THR A 32 6.43 -8.48 -16.94
CA THR A 32 5.73 -8.08 -18.15
C THR A 32 6.32 -8.80 -19.34
N LYS A 33 5.69 -8.61 -20.49
CA LYS A 33 6.19 -9.24 -21.72
C LYS A 33 7.59 -8.80 -22.05
N THR A 34 7.97 -7.60 -21.64
CA THR A 34 9.33 -7.11 -21.89
C THR A 34 10.28 -7.48 -20.78
N GLY A 35 9.83 -8.26 -19.80
CA GLY A 35 10.71 -8.71 -18.74
C GLY A 35 10.80 -7.79 -17.52
N LYS A 36 9.95 -6.79 -17.46
CA LYS A 36 9.99 -5.85 -16.35
C LYS A 36 9.25 -6.43 -15.14
N PRO A 37 9.88 -6.46 -13.97
CA PRO A 37 9.22 -7.02 -12.80
C PRO A 37 8.18 -6.06 -12.21
N VAL A 38 7.08 -6.63 -11.73
CA VAL A 38 6.05 -5.89 -11.03
C VAL A 38 5.57 -6.74 -9.86
N LEU A 39 5.46 -6.10 -8.71
CA LEU A 39 5.01 -6.75 -7.50
C LEU A 39 3.63 -6.23 -7.15
N THR A 40 2.72 -7.14 -6.83
CA THR A 40 1.39 -6.75 -6.38
C THR A 40 1.10 -7.42 -5.06
N PHE A 41 0.43 -6.70 -4.20
CA PHE A 41 -0.03 -7.27 -2.94
C PHE A 41 -1.19 -6.44 -2.42
N ARG A 42 -1.83 -6.99 -1.41
CA ARG A 42 -2.98 -6.35 -0.79
C ARG A 42 -2.65 -6.14 0.67
N MET A 43 -2.98 -4.98 1.17
CA MET A 43 -2.71 -4.66 2.57
C MET A 43 -3.96 -4.14 3.24
N ALA A 44 -3.98 -4.22 4.54
CA ALA A 44 -5.12 -3.80 5.34
C ALA A 44 -4.70 -2.71 6.31
N THR A 45 -5.57 -1.71 6.44
CA THR A 45 -5.43 -0.71 7.49
C THR A 45 -6.64 -0.81 8.39
N ASN A 46 -6.42 -0.73 9.69
CA ASN A 46 -7.48 -0.87 10.67
C ASN A 46 -7.72 0.44 11.38
N LYS A 47 -8.97 0.67 11.71
CA LYS A 47 -9.36 1.87 12.41
C LYS A 47 -10.35 1.48 13.48
N TYR A 48 -10.21 2.06 14.66
CA TYR A 48 -11.11 1.83 15.76
C TYR A 48 -11.90 3.09 16.05
N VAL A 49 -13.23 2.96 16.04
CA VAL A 49 -14.11 4.06 16.39
C VAL A 49 -15.14 3.49 17.34
N ASN A 50 -15.21 4.07 18.55
CA ASN A 50 -16.15 3.61 19.57
C ASN A 50 -15.99 2.12 19.82
N GLU A 51 -14.73 1.68 19.88
CA GLU A 51 -14.39 0.28 20.15
C GLU A 51 -14.82 -0.67 19.06
N VAL A 52 -15.21 -0.16 17.91
CA VAL A 52 -15.54 -0.99 16.77
C VAL A 52 -14.41 -0.90 15.76
N GLN A 53 -13.87 -2.05 15.37
CA GLN A 53 -12.81 -2.09 14.38
C GLN A 53 -13.41 -2.10 12.99
N SER A 54 -12.84 -1.28 12.14
CA SER A 54 -13.20 -1.33 10.72
C SER A 54 -11.90 -1.46 9.93
N THR A 55 -11.93 -2.28 8.90
CA THR A 55 -10.76 -2.60 8.12
C THR A 55 -10.97 -2.17 6.68
N SER A 56 -9.96 -1.52 6.13
CA SER A 56 -9.95 -1.17 4.70
C SER A 56 -8.85 -1.93 4.02
N TYR A 57 -9.12 -2.37 2.81
CA TYR A 57 -8.15 -3.14 2.03
C TYR A 57 -7.70 -2.32 0.84
N HIS A 58 -6.41 -2.40 0.54
CA HIS A 58 -5.82 -1.58 -0.51
C HIS A 58 -4.99 -2.47 -1.43
N ASN A 59 -5.17 -2.28 -2.72
CA ASN A 59 -4.38 -2.98 -3.72
C ASN A 59 -3.15 -2.15 -4.03
N ILE A 60 -1.99 -2.76 -3.94
CA ILE A 60 -0.71 -2.07 -4.12
C ILE A 60 0.01 -2.66 -5.31
N VAL A 61 0.51 -1.79 -6.17
CA VAL A 61 1.32 -2.17 -7.32
C VAL A 61 2.67 -1.51 -7.16
N CYS A 62 3.73 -2.30 -7.22
CA CYS A 62 5.07 -1.79 -6.99
C CYS A 62 5.96 -2.17 -8.15
N TRP A 63 6.45 -1.15 -8.86
CA TRP A 63 7.40 -1.33 -9.94
C TRP A 63 8.83 -1.10 -9.48
N VAL A 64 8.99 -0.26 -8.44
CA VAL A 64 10.30 0.11 -7.95
C VAL A 64 10.81 -1.00 -7.05
N ASP A 65 11.96 -1.57 -7.41
CA ASP A 65 12.58 -2.62 -6.61
C ASP A 65 11.63 -3.78 -6.35
N ALA A 66 10.83 -4.12 -7.36
CA ALA A 66 9.81 -5.15 -7.18
C ALA A 66 10.41 -6.46 -6.71
N GLU A 67 11.57 -6.83 -7.24
CA GLU A 67 12.19 -8.09 -6.86
C GLU A 67 12.71 -8.06 -5.43
N LEU A 68 13.15 -6.89 -4.99
CA LEU A 68 13.65 -6.75 -3.63
C LEU A 68 12.58 -7.03 -2.61
N TYR A 69 11.35 -6.61 -2.89
CA TYR A 69 10.26 -6.75 -1.94
C TYR A 69 9.41 -7.99 -2.18
N SER A 70 9.87 -8.88 -3.04
CA SER A 70 9.06 -10.06 -3.40
C SER A 70 8.87 -11.02 -2.24
N GLY A 71 9.62 -10.84 -1.17
CA GLY A 71 9.47 -11.71 -0.01
C GLY A 71 8.39 -11.30 0.97
N LEU A 72 7.62 -10.27 0.65
CA LEU A 72 6.54 -9.86 1.53
C LEU A 72 5.52 -10.98 1.69
N ARG A 73 5.14 -11.26 2.92
CA ARG A 73 4.25 -12.34 3.23
C ARG A 73 3.10 -11.86 4.08
N LYS A 74 2.06 -12.66 4.10
CA LYS A 74 0.90 -12.39 4.94
C LYS A 74 1.35 -12.09 6.36
N GLY A 75 0.85 -10.98 6.89
CA GLY A 75 1.14 -10.58 8.25
C GLY A 75 2.28 -9.61 8.40
N ASP A 76 3.08 -9.42 7.35
CA ASP A 76 4.19 -8.48 7.43
C ASP A 76 3.66 -7.05 7.52
N PHE A 77 4.34 -6.24 8.31
CA PHE A 77 4.04 -4.82 8.38
C PHE A 77 4.68 -4.11 7.20
N VAL A 78 3.94 -3.19 6.60
CA VAL A 78 4.43 -2.48 5.44
C VAL A 78 3.95 -1.04 5.50
N ALA A 79 4.80 -0.13 5.04
CA ALA A 79 4.47 1.29 4.89
C ALA A 79 4.72 1.65 3.43
N VAL A 80 3.73 2.27 2.82
CA VAL A 80 3.74 2.57 1.39
C VAL A 80 3.47 4.05 1.18
N ALA A 81 4.27 4.66 0.32
CA ALA A 81 4.02 6.02 -0.15
C ALA A 81 3.91 5.95 -1.66
N GLY A 82 2.86 6.52 -2.22
CA GLY A 82 2.67 6.45 -3.65
C GLY A 82 1.53 7.32 -4.11
N GLU A 83 0.94 6.93 -5.22
CA GLU A 83 -0.18 7.68 -5.75
C GLU A 83 -1.31 6.74 -6.11
N LEU A 84 -2.50 7.29 -6.10
CA LEU A 84 -3.70 6.54 -6.41
C LEU A 84 -3.87 6.50 -7.91
N ARG A 85 -4.25 5.34 -8.43
CA ARG A 85 -4.46 5.19 -9.86
C ARG A 85 -5.70 4.35 -10.09
N SER A 86 -6.51 4.77 -11.04
CA SER A 86 -7.68 4.01 -11.48
C SER A 86 -7.44 3.54 -12.89
N ARG A 87 -7.85 2.31 -13.17
CA ARG A 87 -7.75 1.78 -14.52
C ARG A 87 -8.93 0.88 -14.77
N SER A 88 -9.18 0.59 -16.03
CA SER A 88 -10.28 -0.29 -16.40
C SER A 88 -9.72 -1.51 -17.11
N TYR A 89 -10.47 -2.58 -17.03
CA TYR A 89 -10.14 -3.81 -17.73
C TYR A 89 -11.43 -4.54 -18.03
N GLU A 90 -11.35 -5.51 -18.96
CA GLU A 90 -12.49 -6.33 -19.28
C GLU A 90 -12.37 -7.66 -18.59
N ASN A 91 -13.48 -8.11 -17.98
CA ASN A 91 -13.47 -9.42 -17.36
C ASN A 91 -13.78 -10.48 -18.41
N LYS A 92 -13.91 -11.72 -17.96
CA LYS A 92 -14.08 -12.84 -18.88
C LYS A 92 -15.37 -12.76 -19.68
N THR A 93 -16.36 -12.07 -19.15
CA THR A 93 -17.64 -11.94 -19.84
C THR A 93 -17.68 -10.72 -20.74
N GLY A 94 -16.58 -9.98 -20.84
CA GLY A 94 -16.54 -8.79 -21.67
C GLY A 94 -17.03 -7.54 -20.98
N ALA A 95 -17.43 -7.63 -19.73
CA ALA A 95 -17.92 -6.47 -19.00
C ALA A 95 -16.73 -5.62 -18.55
N LYS A 96 -16.89 -4.30 -18.64
CA LYS A 96 -15.85 -3.39 -18.25
C LYS A 96 -15.83 -3.24 -16.73
N ARG A 97 -14.67 -3.38 -16.15
CA ARG A 97 -14.49 -3.24 -14.71
C ARG A 97 -13.45 -2.19 -14.42
N TYR A 98 -13.56 -1.58 -13.25
CA TYR A 98 -12.64 -0.55 -12.84
C TYR A 98 -11.97 -0.99 -11.54
N VAL A 99 -10.70 -0.67 -11.42
CA VAL A 99 -9.97 -0.99 -10.20
C VAL A 99 -9.19 0.25 -9.80
N THR A 100 -9.15 0.50 -8.49
CA THR A 100 -8.37 1.58 -7.92
C THR A 100 -7.26 0.94 -7.11
N GLU A 101 -6.05 1.40 -7.36
CA GLU A 101 -4.89 0.81 -6.71
C GLU A 101 -3.90 1.92 -6.39
N VAL A 102 -2.96 1.61 -5.50
CA VAL A 102 -1.90 2.53 -5.14
C VAL A 102 -0.64 2.06 -5.84
N VAL A 103 -0.04 2.95 -6.63
CA VAL A 103 1.24 2.67 -7.28
C VAL A 103 2.31 3.15 -6.33
N ALA A 104 3.05 2.21 -5.76
CA ALA A 104 4.03 2.53 -4.73
C ALA A 104 5.24 3.21 -5.34
N GLN A 105 5.66 4.30 -4.71
CA GLN A 105 6.88 5.01 -5.07
C GLN A 105 7.97 4.71 -4.06
N ASN A 106 7.58 4.48 -2.82
CA ASN A 106 8.48 4.08 -1.76
C ASN A 106 7.79 3.04 -0.92
N LEU A 107 8.56 2.08 -0.45
CA LEU A 107 8.01 1.01 0.35
C LEU A 107 9.02 0.61 1.40
N THR A 108 8.54 0.43 2.62
CA THR A 108 9.36 -0.03 3.73
C THR A 108 8.57 -1.12 4.44
N TYR A 109 9.25 -2.18 4.85
CA TYR A 109 8.57 -3.20 5.59
C TYR A 109 9.39 -3.62 6.79
N GLY A 110 8.71 -4.19 7.78
CA GLY A 110 9.34 -4.59 9.00
C GLY A 110 8.98 -6.00 9.39
N LEU A 111 9.40 -6.38 10.57
CA LEU A 111 9.13 -7.69 11.08
C LEU A 111 7.66 -7.84 11.40
N LYS A 112 7.19 -9.07 11.42
CA LYS A 112 5.84 -9.34 11.83
C LYS A 112 5.64 -8.89 13.25
N GLN A 113 4.44 -8.41 13.50
CA GLN A 113 4.17 -7.75 14.77
C GLN A 113 4.35 -8.67 15.96
N ASN A 114 3.90 -9.91 15.85
CA ASN A 114 4.03 -10.81 16.99
C ASN A 114 5.48 -11.11 17.31
N GLU A 115 6.35 -11.14 16.32
CA GLU A 115 7.76 -11.34 16.58
C GLU A 115 8.35 -10.12 17.26
N SER A 116 7.95 -8.96 16.82
CA SER A 116 8.42 -7.74 17.46
C SER A 116 8.01 -7.69 18.91
N GLN A 117 6.81 -8.11 19.17
CA GLN A 117 6.34 -8.09 20.55
C GLN A 117 7.14 -9.03 21.42
N SER A 118 7.48 -10.19 20.88
CA SER A 118 8.30 -11.11 21.64
C SER A 118 9.61 -10.47 22.04
N ASN A 119 10.20 -9.75 21.12
CA ASN A 119 11.47 -9.13 21.38
C ASN A 119 11.39 -8.05 22.42
N PHE A 120 10.24 -7.43 22.52
CA PHE A 120 10.06 -6.31 23.42
C PHE A 120 9.36 -6.67 24.70
N ASP A 121 9.21 -7.95 24.97
CA ASP A 121 8.50 -8.31 26.19
C ASP A 121 9.13 -7.67 27.42
N GLY A 122 10.43 -7.61 27.44
CA GLY A 122 11.10 -6.99 28.57
C GLY A 122 10.86 -5.51 28.67
N TYR A 123 10.55 -4.88 27.57
CA TYR A 123 10.30 -3.45 27.54
C TYR A 123 8.84 -3.13 27.55
N GLY A 124 8.03 -4.07 27.21
CA GLY A 124 6.63 -3.78 26.99
C GLY A 124 5.98 -3.12 28.17
N GLU A 125 6.37 -3.54 29.35
CA GLU A 125 5.76 -2.97 30.52
C GLU A 125 6.09 -1.51 30.66
N GLU A 126 7.32 -1.17 30.35
CA GLU A 126 7.68 0.22 30.45
C GLU A 126 6.95 1.06 29.44
N GLU A 127 6.81 0.52 28.24
CA GLU A 127 6.14 1.28 27.24
C GLU A 127 4.68 1.48 27.57
N GLU A 128 4.09 0.52 28.19
CA GLU A 128 2.71 0.68 28.56
C GLU A 128 2.51 1.83 29.52
N LYS A 129 3.54 2.18 30.23
CA LYS A 129 3.41 3.28 31.17
C LYS A 129 3.49 4.62 30.49
N ILE A 130 3.86 4.65 29.25
CA ILE A 130 3.96 5.90 28.52
C ILE A 130 2.64 6.13 27.81
N PRO A 131 1.91 7.14 28.21
CA PRO A 131 0.62 7.39 27.59
C PRO A 131 0.80 7.98 26.21
N PHE A 132 0.01 7.53 25.32
CA PHE A 132 0.02 8.04 23.97
C PHE A 132 -1.36 8.47 23.56
#